data_5df9963192c52219b9e8fc2b805bf730
#
_entry.id   5df9963192c52219b9e8fc2b805bf730
#
_cell.length_a   1.000
_cell.length_b   1.000
_cell.length_c   1.000
_cell.angle_alpha   90.00
_cell.angle_beta   90.00
_cell.angle_gamma   90.00
#
_symmetry.space_group_name_H-M   'P 1'
#
loop_
_entity.id
_entity.type
_entity.pdbx_description
1 polymer ?
#
loop_
_entity_poly.entity_id
_entity_poly.type
_entity_poly.pdbx_seq_one_letter_code
_entity_poly.pdbx_strand_id
1 'polypeptide(L)'
;MIKIEAEKPWIGVATAVVVLSLWYFLPATMAFAEEEDRPVIKVPRGGGRELFQNCVLCHKYDGRGGPSEGGYGADLRVTKLTHEEIVEVITNGRLGKGMPPFKGMLDEEKIETLAYFIKKDLKLKD
;
A
#
# COMPACT_ATOMS: atom_id res chain seq x y z
N MET A 1 -35.12 -64.76 -40.17
CA MET A 1 -34.11 -63.79 -40.60
C MET A 1 -34.64 -62.42 -40.26
N ILE A 2 -34.20 -61.89 -39.12
CA ILE A 2 -34.55 -60.53 -38.69
C ILE A 2 -33.23 -59.78 -38.55
N LYS A 3 -32.98 -58.81 -39.40
CA LYS A 3 -31.85 -57.89 -39.30
C LYS A 3 -32.20 -56.88 -38.25
N ILE A 4 -31.36 -56.78 -37.22
CA ILE A 4 -31.40 -55.72 -36.25
C ILE A 4 -30.35 -54.70 -36.71
N GLU A 5 -30.78 -53.56 -37.22
CA GLU A 5 -29.93 -52.45 -37.49
C GLU A 5 -29.66 -51.70 -36.18
N ALA A 6 -28.39 -51.59 -35.83
CA ALA A 6 -27.93 -50.84 -34.64
C ALA A 6 -27.96 -49.35 -34.94
N GLU A 7 -28.92 -48.67 -34.35
CA GLU A 7 -28.98 -47.22 -34.29
C GLU A 7 -27.83 -46.72 -33.42
N LYS A 8 -26.95 -45.93 -33.99
CA LYS A 8 -25.87 -45.25 -33.27
C LYS A 8 -26.43 -44.07 -32.49
N PRO A 9 -26.14 -43.94 -31.21
CA PRO A 9 -26.58 -42.77 -30.46
C PRO A 9 -25.66 -41.57 -30.75
N TRP A 10 -26.17 -40.62 -31.49
CA TRP A 10 -25.52 -39.34 -31.79
C TRP A 10 -25.67 -38.29 -30.68
N ILE A 11 -26.22 -38.66 -29.54
CA ILE A 11 -26.66 -37.71 -28.51
C ILE A 11 -25.54 -37.33 -27.53
N GLY A 12 -24.36 -37.98 -27.61
CA GLY A 12 -23.30 -37.75 -26.60
C GLY A 12 -22.33 -36.62 -26.87
N VAL A 13 -22.25 -36.11 -28.09
CA VAL A 13 -21.17 -35.14 -28.46
C VAL A 13 -21.65 -33.70 -28.41
N ALA A 14 -22.93 -33.43 -28.60
CA ALA A 14 -23.46 -32.07 -28.65
C ALA A 14 -23.56 -31.39 -27.26
N THR A 15 -23.74 -32.17 -26.20
CA THR A 15 -23.90 -31.63 -24.85
C THR A 15 -22.57 -31.28 -24.17
N ALA A 16 -21.48 -31.97 -24.52
CA ALA A 16 -20.16 -31.70 -23.94
C ALA A 16 -19.54 -30.40 -24.45
N VAL A 17 -19.82 -30.01 -25.69
CA VAL A 17 -19.25 -28.76 -26.28
C VAL A 17 -19.94 -27.51 -25.73
N VAL A 18 -21.23 -27.59 -25.38
CA VAL A 18 -21.97 -26.42 -24.84
C VAL A 18 -21.54 -26.10 -23.39
N VAL A 19 -21.19 -27.11 -22.61
CA VAL A 19 -20.76 -26.90 -21.20
C VAL A 19 -19.34 -26.28 -21.13
N LEU A 20 -18.46 -26.65 -22.06
CA LEU A 20 -17.12 -26.12 -22.10
C LEU A 20 -17.07 -24.68 -22.64
N SER A 21 -18.01 -24.29 -23.50
CA SER A 21 -18.06 -22.92 -24.02
C SER A 21 -18.64 -21.90 -23.01
N LEU A 22 -19.46 -22.34 -22.07
CA LEU A 22 -19.98 -21.48 -21.00
C LEU A 22 -18.93 -21.10 -19.95
N TRP A 23 -17.89 -21.91 -19.80
CA TRP A 23 -16.78 -21.57 -18.87
C TRP A 23 -15.81 -20.54 -19.45
N TYR A 24 -15.76 -20.41 -20.80
CA TYR A 24 -14.93 -19.39 -21.45
C TYR A 24 -15.56 -17.99 -21.47
N PHE A 25 -16.86 -17.89 -21.18
CA PHE A 25 -17.61 -16.64 -21.13
C PHE A 25 -17.93 -16.15 -19.71
N LEU A 26 -17.34 -16.74 -18.65
CA LEU A 26 -17.34 -16.03 -17.39
C LEU A 26 -16.43 -14.82 -17.58
N PRO A 27 -16.95 -13.59 -17.56
CA PRO A 27 -16.11 -12.44 -17.42
C PRO A 27 -15.39 -12.66 -16.09
N ALA A 28 -14.06 -12.70 -16.14
CA ALA A 28 -13.27 -12.45 -14.96
C ALA A 28 -13.62 -11.02 -14.55
N THR A 29 -14.70 -10.87 -13.81
CA THR A 29 -14.90 -9.71 -12.96
C THR A 29 -13.80 -9.81 -11.93
N MET A 30 -12.59 -9.41 -12.34
CA MET A 30 -11.62 -8.92 -11.41
C MET A 30 -12.38 -7.88 -10.62
N ALA A 31 -12.76 -8.24 -9.40
CA ALA A 31 -13.11 -7.27 -8.41
C ALA A 31 -11.86 -6.38 -8.33
N PHE A 32 -11.87 -5.28 -9.08
CA PHE A 32 -11.06 -4.15 -8.72
C PHE A 32 -11.50 -3.85 -7.29
N ALA A 33 -10.58 -4.12 -6.36
CA ALA A 33 -10.78 -3.67 -5.00
C ALA A 33 -11.22 -2.22 -5.14
N GLU A 34 -12.43 -1.94 -4.71
CA GLU A 34 -12.94 -0.59 -4.60
C GLU A 34 -11.83 0.17 -3.86
N GLU A 35 -11.24 1.11 -4.55
CA GLU A 35 -10.38 2.10 -3.93
C GLU A 35 -11.26 2.78 -2.91
N GLU A 36 -11.13 2.30 -1.67
CA GLU A 36 -11.87 2.76 -0.52
C GLU A 36 -11.78 4.27 -0.54
N ASP A 37 -12.92 4.94 -0.61
CA ASP A 37 -13.10 6.39 -0.57
C ASP A 37 -12.53 6.91 0.77
N ARG A 38 -11.21 6.91 0.86
CA ARG A 38 -10.52 7.58 1.95
C ARG A 38 -10.76 9.06 1.75
N PRO A 39 -11.29 9.74 2.74
CA PRO A 39 -11.42 11.18 2.68
C PRO A 39 -10.05 11.74 2.30
N VAL A 40 -9.98 12.44 1.18
CA VAL A 40 -8.77 13.13 0.76
C VAL A 40 -8.48 14.18 1.83
N ILE A 41 -7.65 13.80 2.80
CA ILE A 41 -7.15 14.74 3.80
C ILE A 41 -6.35 15.77 3.01
N LYS A 42 -6.88 17.00 2.92
CA LYS A 42 -6.16 18.11 2.34
C LYS A 42 -5.00 18.45 3.26
N VAL A 43 -3.87 17.76 3.02
CA VAL A 43 -2.62 18.01 3.76
C VAL A 43 -2.25 19.48 3.57
N PRO A 44 -2.22 20.29 4.62
CA PRO A 44 -1.81 21.67 4.52
C PRO A 44 -0.39 21.71 3.96
N ARG A 45 -0.16 22.46 2.88
CA ARG A 45 1.18 22.71 2.35
C ARG A 45 1.91 23.67 3.28
N GLY A 46 2.34 23.19 4.43
CA GLY A 46 2.99 23.96 5.47
C GLY A 46 2.94 23.21 6.78
N GLY A 47 3.87 23.45 7.68
CA GLY A 47 3.91 22.78 8.97
C GLY A 47 4.68 21.45 9.01
N GLY A 48 4.97 20.81 7.88
CA GLY A 48 5.73 19.55 7.86
C GLY A 48 7.15 19.73 8.42
N ARG A 49 7.79 20.85 8.16
CA ARG A 49 9.13 21.19 8.71
C ARG A 49 9.06 21.42 10.22
N GLU A 50 8.05 22.10 10.70
CA GLU A 50 7.82 22.34 12.13
C GLU A 50 7.52 21.03 12.86
N LEU A 51 6.66 20.19 12.28
CA LEU A 51 6.35 18.87 12.82
C LEU A 51 7.60 17.99 12.86
N PHE A 52 8.47 18.10 11.86
CA PHE A 52 9.69 17.33 11.74
C PHE A 52 10.70 17.60 12.87
N GLN A 53 10.56 18.71 13.60
CA GLN A 53 11.39 19.00 14.78
C GLN A 53 11.31 17.88 15.83
N ASN A 54 10.20 17.17 15.91
CA ASN A 54 10.05 16.02 16.80
C ASN A 54 10.92 14.80 16.40
N CYS A 55 11.47 14.82 15.18
CA CYS A 55 12.20 13.70 14.59
C CYS A 55 13.72 13.96 14.53
N VAL A 56 14.14 15.24 14.69
CA VAL A 56 15.53 15.66 14.43
C VAL A 56 16.54 15.03 15.36
N LEU A 57 16.14 14.64 16.58
CA LEU A 57 17.02 14.02 17.55
C LEU A 57 17.64 12.72 16.99
N CYS A 58 16.87 11.93 16.24
CA CYS A 58 17.33 10.70 15.61
C CYS A 58 17.64 10.87 14.12
N HIS A 59 16.79 11.61 13.40
CA HIS A 59 16.91 11.73 11.95
C HIS A 59 17.71 12.95 11.47
N LYS A 60 18.20 13.77 12.38
CA LYS A 60 18.87 15.05 12.12
C LYS A 60 18.00 16.05 11.37
N TYR A 61 18.38 17.30 11.40
CA TYR A 61 17.60 18.40 10.84
C TYR A 61 17.35 18.27 9.33
N ASP A 62 18.29 17.66 8.62
CA ASP A 62 18.25 17.44 7.18
C ASP A 62 17.72 16.06 6.77
N GLY A 63 17.29 15.23 7.75
CA GLY A 63 16.74 13.90 7.50
C GLY A 63 17.78 12.82 7.15
N ARG A 64 19.07 13.13 7.20
CA ARG A 64 20.14 12.21 6.82
C ARG A 64 20.32 11.03 7.80
N GLY A 65 19.84 11.18 9.03
CA GLY A 65 19.95 10.13 10.03
C GLY A 65 21.39 9.85 10.45
N GLY A 66 21.69 8.58 10.71
CA GLY A 66 22.99 8.14 11.23
C GLY A 66 23.01 8.09 12.75
N PRO A 67 24.21 7.98 13.37
CA PRO A 67 24.37 7.98 14.82
C PRO A 67 23.88 9.28 15.43
N SER A 68 23.12 9.19 16.52
CA SER A 68 22.58 10.32 17.26
C SER A 68 22.40 9.96 18.74
N GLU A 69 22.11 10.94 19.60
CA GLU A 69 21.83 10.71 21.02
C GLU A 69 20.57 9.86 21.23
N GLY A 70 19.59 9.92 20.32
CA GLY A 70 18.39 9.09 20.33
C GLY A 70 18.56 7.70 19.71
N GLY A 71 19.77 7.34 19.28
CA GLY A 71 20.06 6.07 18.61
C GLY A 71 20.45 6.24 17.14
N TYR A 72 20.24 5.19 16.34
CA TYR A 72 20.55 5.25 14.91
C TYR A 72 19.30 5.56 14.10
N GLY A 73 19.25 6.75 13.51
CA GLY A 73 18.17 7.16 12.60
C GLY A 73 18.45 6.73 11.15
N ALA A 74 17.42 6.24 10.46
CA ALA A 74 17.52 5.98 9.03
C ALA A 74 17.62 7.29 8.24
N ASP A 75 18.30 7.27 7.08
CA ASP A 75 18.28 8.38 6.12
C ASP A 75 16.92 8.43 5.42
N LEU A 76 16.14 9.44 5.75
CA LEU A 76 14.78 9.62 5.23
C LEU A 76 14.76 10.17 3.81
N ARG A 77 15.83 10.82 3.37
CA ARG A 77 15.92 11.47 2.05
C ARG A 77 15.91 10.45 0.90
N VAL A 78 16.37 9.23 1.18
CA VAL A 78 16.46 8.12 0.22
C VAL A 78 15.46 7.00 0.50
N THR A 79 14.45 7.27 1.35
CA THR A 79 13.45 6.26 1.68
C THR A 79 12.70 5.76 0.45
N LYS A 80 12.54 4.43 0.36
CA LYS A 80 11.76 3.78 -0.69
C LYS A 80 10.31 3.54 -0.29
N LEU A 81 9.97 3.80 0.98
CA LEU A 81 8.63 3.61 1.49
C LEU A 81 7.61 4.47 0.73
N THR A 82 6.41 3.93 0.55
CA THR A 82 5.27 4.70 0.05
C THR A 82 4.83 5.73 1.08
N HIS A 83 3.91 6.61 0.72
CA HIS A 83 3.35 7.58 1.67
C HIS A 83 2.64 6.86 2.83
N GLU A 84 1.81 5.88 2.51
CA GLU A 84 1.04 5.07 3.46
C GLU A 84 1.95 4.30 4.42
N GLU A 85 3.03 3.70 3.90
CA GLU A 85 4.01 3.02 4.73
C GLU A 85 4.74 3.98 5.68
N ILE A 86 4.98 5.24 5.26
CA ILE A 86 5.56 6.25 6.13
C ILE A 86 4.56 6.63 7.23
N VAL A 87 3.28 6.83 6.89
CA VAL A 87 2.20 7.08 7.86
C VAL A 87 2.14 5.96 8.90
N GLU A 88 2.12 4.70 8.44
CA GLU A 88 2.11 3.54 9.32
C GLU A 88 3.32 3.51 10.27
N VAL A 89 4.51 3.75 9.73
CA VAL A 89 5.75 3.78 10.51
C VAL A 89 5.75 4.89 11.55
N ILE A 90 5.25 6.07 11.23
CA ILE A 90 5.15 7.17 12.19
C ILE A 90 4.11 6.82 13.27
N THR A 91 2.96 6.32 12.86
CA THR A 91 1.85 5.97 13.75
C THR A 91 2.26 4.92 14.78
N ASN A 92 2.83 3.81 14.31
CA ASN A 92 3.08 2.62 15.14
C ASN A 92 4.53 2.53 15.66
N GLY A 93 5.43 3.35 15.11
CA GLY A 93 6.84 3.29 15.43
C GLY A 93 7.52 2.01 14.92
N ARG A 94 8.77 1.86 15.30
CA ARG A 94 9.58 0.64 15.08
C ARG A 94 10.36 0.37 16.34
N LEU A 95 9.69 -0.07 17.41
CA LEU A 95 10.29 -0.26 18.73
C LEU A 95 11.55 -1.11 18.71
N GLY A 96 11.56 -2.19 17.93
CA GLY A 96 12.74 -3.05 17.74
C GLY A 96 13.92 -2.35 17.05
N LYS A 97 13.73 -1.12 16.52
CA LYS A 97 14.75 -0.27 15.92
C LYS A 97 14.92 1.06 16.65
N GLY A 98 14.34 1.20 17.83
CA GLY A 98 14.44 2.40 18.67
C GLY A 98 13.54 3.56 18.26
N MET A 99 12.64 3.40 17.29
CA MET A 99 11.69 4.44 16.91
C MET A 99 10.38 4.28 17.70
N PRO A 100 9.99 5.25 18.54
CA PRO A 100 8.74 5.19 19.29
C PRO A 100 7.52 5.43 18.38
N PRO A 101 6.32 4.98 18.78
CA PRO A 101 5.07 5.32 18.12
C PRO A 101 4.70 6.78 18.41
N PHE A 102 4.15 7.47 17.41
CA PHE A 102 3.65 8.83 17.57
C PHE A 102 2.12 8.90 17.69
N LYS A 103 1.44 7.77 17.59
CA LYS A 103 0.00 7.65 17.86
C LYS A 103 -0.31 8.15 19.26
N GLY A 104 -1.20 9.13 19.38
CA GLY A 104 -1.55 9.77 20.63
C GLY A 104 -0.68 10.98 21.01
N MET A 105 0.47 11.18 20.35
CA MET A 105 1.28 12.39 20.45
C MET A 105 0.98 13.37 19.30
N LEU A 106 0.77 12.82 18.12
CA LEU A 106 0.33 13.54 16.92
C LEU A 106 -1.03 13.00 16.51
N ASP A 107 -1.91 13.90 16.07
CA ASP A 107 -3.16 13.52 15.42
C ASP A 107 -2.89 13.03 13.98
N GLU A 108 -3.89 12.41 13.38
CA GLU A 108 -3.79 11.80 12.06
C GLU A 108 -3.40 12.82 10.98
N GLU A 109 -3.97 14.02 11.01
CA GLU A 109 -3.65 15.09 10.06
C GLU A 109 -2.17 15.51 10.14
N LYS A 110 -1.62 15.60 11.35
CA LYS A 110 -0.20 15.91 11.54
C LYS A 110 0.71 14.79 11.06
N ILE A 111 0.32 13.53 11.29
CA ILE A 111 1.05 12.36 10.79
C ILE A 111 1.07 12.36 9.26
N GLU A 112 -0.06 12.61 8.62
CA GLU A 112 -0.18 12.72 7.17
C GLU A 112 0.68 13.86 6.61
N THR A 113 0.62 15.03 7.23
CA THR A 113 1.42 16.20 6.86
C THR A 113 2.92 15.88 6.95
N LEU A 114 3.33 15.20 8.00
CA LEU A 114 4.72 14.82 8.22
C LEU A 114 5.18 13.77 7.20
N ALA A 115 4.35 12.77 6.90
CA ALA A 115 4.64 11.76 5.89
C ALA A 115 4.79 12.41 4.50
N TYR A 116 3.91 13.35 4.16
CA TYR A 116 4.01 14.11 2.91
C TYR A 116 5.32 14.89 2.83
N PHE A 117 5.68 15.61 3.90
CA PHE A 117 6.94 16.36 3.99
C PHE A 117 8.15 15.44 3.76
N ILE A 118 8.20 14.29 4.43
CA ILE A 118 9.30 13.32 4.28
C ILE A 118 9.37 12.82 2.83
N LYS A 119 8.23 12.50 2.23
CA LYS A 119 8.17 11.90 0.89
C LYS A 119 8.48 12.89 -0.24
N LYS A 120 8.12 14.16 -0.08
CA LYS A 120 8.17 15.17 -1.14
C LYS A 120 9.23 16.24 -0.94
N ASP A 121 9.33 16.78 0.27
CA ASP A 121 10.14 17.95 0.51
C ASP A 121 11.54 17.62 1.04
N LEU A 122 11.64 16.49 1.78
CA LEU A 122 12.89 16.02 2.35
C LEU A 122 13.69 15.16 1.39
N LYS A 123 13.01 14.52 0.43
CA LYS A 123 13.65 13.64 -0.55
C LYS A 123 14.70 14.41 -1.36
N LEU A 124 15.86 13.78 -1.55
CA LEU A 124 16.86 14.30 -2.47
C LEU A 124 16.25 14.38 -3.87
N LYS A 125 16.36 15.55 -4.49
CA LYS A 125 16.05 15.70 -5.91
C LYS A 125 17.26 15.19 -6.67
N ASP A 126 17.02 14.14 -7.47
CA ASP A 126 17.98 13.61 -8.43
C ASP A 126 18.27 14.67 -9.50
#